data_b6628feb55352ca5448338003ff06daa
#
_entry.id   b6628feb55352ca5448338003ff06daa
#
_cell.length_a   1.000
_cell.length_b   1.000
_cell.length_c   1.000
_cell.angle_alpha   90.00
_cell.angle_beta   90.00
_cell.angle_gamma   90.00
#
_symmetry.space_group_name_H-M   'P 1'
#
loop_
_entity.id
_entity.type
_entity.pdbx_description
1 polymer ?
#
loop_
_entity_poly.entity_id
_entity_poly.type
_entity_poly.pdbx_seq_one_letter_code
_entity_poly.pdbx_strand_id
1 'polypeptide(L)'
;MLPEEQLQRLYLAGFELATFDRFPKAVGVLRDNCVAFLVPGPDGLQILGNVGWRMGESLGPLVERQGRKVFVHKGEIVEATPERILTLERFRRDLKAILNERKS
;
A
#
# COMPACT_ATOMS: atom_id res chain seq x y z
N MET A 1 -11.84 -15.56 -4.29
CA MET A 1 -10.61 -15.56 -5.11
C MET A 1 -9.44 -16.04 -4.27
N LEU A 2 -8.62 -16.91 -4.83
CA LEU A 2 -7.46 -17.41 -4.11
C LEU A 2 -6.37 -16.35 -4.04
N PRO A 3 -5.55 -16.35 -2.97
CA PRO A 3 -4.47 -15.37 -2.85
C PRO A 3 -3.51 -15.34 -4.04
N GLU A 4 -3.20 -16.49 -4.62
CA GLU A 4 -2.32 -16.54 -5.80
C GLU A 4 -2.92 -15.79 -6.99
N GLU A 5 -4.22 -15.88 -7.18
CA GLU A 5 -4.89 -15.17 -8.27
C GLU A 5 -4.87 -13.67 -8.02
N GLN A 6 -5.05 -13.25 -6.78
CA GLN A 6 -4.97 -11.83 -6.42
C GLN A 6 -3.57 -11.28 -6.67
N LEU A 7 -2.54 -12.02 -6.26
CA LEU A 7 -1.16 -11.61 -6.50
C LEU A 7 -0.85 -11.51 -7.98
N GLN A 8 -1.34 -12.47 -8.79
CA GLN A 8 -1.12 -12.42 -10.22
C GLN A 8 -1.80 -11.19 -10.84
N ARG A 9 -3.02 -10.88 -10.43
CA ARG A 9 -3.74 -9.71 -10.94
C ARG A 9 -3.04 -8.41 -10.56
N LEU A 10 -2.50 -8.34 -9.35
CA LEU A 10 -1.73 -7.18 -8.90
C LEU A 10 -0.48 -7.00 -9.77
N TYR A 11 0.24 -8.09 -10.01
CA TYR A 11 1.42 -8.04 -10.86
C TYR A 11 1.06 -7.56 -12.27
N LEU A 12 0.00 -8.10 -12.84
CA LEU A 12 -0.43 -7.72 -14.20
C LEU A 12 -0.93 -6.27 -14.27
N ALA A 13 -1.38 -5.72 -13.15
CA ALA A 13 -1.83 -4.33 -13.07
C ALA A 13 -0.68 -3.35 -12.81
N GLY A 14 0.57 -3.83 -12.80
CA GLY A 14 1.73 -2.97 -12.64
C GLY A 14 2.22 -2.80 -11.22
N PHE A 15 1.66 -3.55 -10.26
CA PHE A 15 2.16 -3.52 -8.89
C PHE A 15 3.38 -4.40 -8.76
N GLU A 16 4.38 -3.92 -8.04
CA GLU A 16 5.55 -4.71 -7.68
C GLU A 16 5.28 -5.42 -6.37
N LEU A 17 5.65 -6.69 -6.28
CA LEU A 17 5.47 -7.49 -5.07
C LEU A 17 6.82 -7.71 -4.42
N ALA A 18 6.86 -7.56 -3.10
CA ALA A 18 8.11 -7.71 -2.35
C ALA A 18 7.84 -8.26 -0.97
N THR A 19 8.88 -8.82 -0.34
CA THR A 19 8.82 -9.21 1.07
C THR A 19 9.69 -8.26 1.87
N PHE A 20 9.28 -8.01 3.10
CA PHE A 20 10.01 -7.12 4.00
C PHE A 20 10.32 -7.86 5.29
N ASP A 21 11.57 -7.74 5.78
CA ASP A 21 12.00 -8.44 6.98
C ASP A 21 11.17 -8.07 8.21
N ARG A 22 10.69 -6.83 8.26
CA ARG A 22 9.89 -6.35 9.40
C ARG A 22 8.48 -6.93 9.41
N PHE A 23 8.02 -7.44 8.28
CA PHE A 23 6.67 -7.98 8.13
C PHE A 23 6.73 -9.31 7.38
N PRO A 24 7.33 -10.35 8.00
CA PRO A 24 7.60 -11.60 7.29
C PRO A 24 6.35 -12.35 6.83
N LYS A 25 5.19 -12.07 7.43
CA LYS A 25 3.93 -12.73 7.06
C LYS A 25 3.11 -11.92 6.08
N ALA A 26 3.59 -10.77 5.68
CA ALA A 26 2.88 -9.90 4.75
C ALA A 26 3.59 -9.84 3.41
N VAL A 27 2.82 -9.56 2.37
CA VAL A 27 3.36 -9.27 1.05
C VAL A 27 3.32 -7.75 0.85
N GLY A 28 4.46 -7.15 0.56
CA GLY A 28 4.52 -5.74 0.23
C GLY A 28 4.10 -5.52 -1.22
N VAL A 29 3.26 -4.54 -1.46
CA VAL A 29 2.79 -4.16 -2.79
C VAL A 29 3.19 -2.73 -3.04
N LEU A 30 3.91 -2.48 -4.13
CA LEU A 30 4.49 -1.18 -4.42
C LEU A 30 4.13 -0.71 -5.83
N ARG A 31 3.88 0.58 -5.95
CA ARG A 31 3.71 1.25 -7.24
C ARG A 31 3.80 2.75 -7.01
N ASP A 32 4.53 3.44 -7.89
CA ASP A 32 4.65 4.92 -7.84
C ASP A 32 5.05 5.45 -6.47
N ASN A 33 6.00 4.76 -5.84
CA ASN A 33 6.53 5.11 -4.51
C ASN A 33 5.52 4.97 -3.37
N CYS A 34 4.42 4.28 -3.60
CA CYS A 34 3.44 3.94 -2.58
C CYS A 34 3.62 2.49 -2.16
N VAL A 35 3.22 2.16 -0.94
CA VAL A 35 3.36 0.81 -0.42
C VAL A 35 2.15 0.44 0.43
N ALA A 36 1.80 -0.84 0.38
CA ALA A 36 0.81 -1.45 1.27
C ALA A 36 1.29 -2.83 1.63
N PHE A 37 0.87 -3.30 2.79
CA PHE A 37 1.17 -4.66 3.23
C PHE A 37 -0.11 -5.48 3.21
N LEU A 38 -0.05 -6.64 2.55
CA LEU A 38 -1.20 -7.53 2.44
C LEU A 38 -0.99 -8.76 3.29
N VAL A 39 -2.04 -9.18 3.99
CA VAL A 39 -2.02 -10.39 4.81
C VAL A 39 -3.24 -11.24 4.45
N PRO A 40 -3.17 -12.57 4.67
CA PRO A 40 -4.34 -13.42 4.44
C PRO A 40 -5.50 -13.03 5.36
N GLY A 41 -6.68 -12.98 4.79
CA GLY A 41 -7.90 -12.73 5.53
C GLY A 41 -8.95 -13.78 5.19
N PRO A 42 -10.16 -13.69 5.77
CA PRO A 42 -11.20 -14.69 5.56
C PRO A 42 -11.67 -14.79 4.11
N ASP A 43 -11.56 -13.70 3.38
CA ASP A 43 -12.04 -13.64 1.99
C ASP A 43 -10.92 -13.45 0.97
N GLY A 44 -9.68 -13.75 1.34
CA GLY A 44 -8.50 -13.55 0.50
C GLY A 44 -7.57 -12.54 1.15
N LEU A 45 -6.68 -11.95 0.37
CA LEU A 45 -5.74 -10.98 0.90
C LEU A 45 -6.44 -9.67 1.29
N GLN A 46 -5.99 -9.07 2.37
CA GLN A 46 -6.51 -7.79 2.83
C GLN A 46 -5.36 -6.87 3.22
N ILE A 47 -5.62 -5.57 3.17
CA ILE A 47 -4.62 -4.58 3.52
C ILE A 47 -4.47 -4.54 5.04
N LEU A 48 -3.21 -4.68 5.50
CA LEU A 48 -2.89 -4.55 6.93
C LEU A 48 -2.72 -3.05 7.22
N GLY A 49 -3.65 -2.49 7.98
CA GLY A 49 -3.65 -1.06 8.27
C GLY A 49 -4.00 -0.21 7.07
N ASN A 50 -3.20 0.79 6.78
CA ASN A 50 -3.42 1.72 5.69
C ASN A 50 -2.31 1.64 4.65
N VAL A 51 -2.60 2.17 3.46
CA VAL A 51 -1.55 2.39 2.47
C VAL A 51 -0.74 3.63 2.87
N GLY A 52 0.48 3.73 2.38
CA GLY A 52 1.33 4.87 2.70
C GLY A 52 2.42 5.08 1.67
N TRP A 53 3.28 6.05 1.96
CA TRP A 53 4.42 6.37 1.13
C TRP A 53 5.58 5.46 1.49
N ARG A 54 6.32 4.98 0.50
CA ARG A 54 7.47 4.13 0.78
C ARG A 54 8.58 4.95 1.42
N MET A 55 8.97 4.56 2.62
CA MET A 55 10.05 5.19 3.36
C MET A 55 11.05 4.10 3.79
N GLY A 56 12.09 3.93 2.97
CA GLY A 56 13.03 2.83 3.16
C GLY A 56 12.34 1.49 2.96
N GLU A 57 12.44 0.61 3.95
CA GLU A 57 11.78 -0.69 3.95
C GLU A 57 10.49 -0.66 4.77
N SER A 58 9.85 0.50 4.85
CA SER A 58 8.65 0.63 5.64
C SER A 58 7.68 1.57 4.97
N LEU A 59 6.55 1.77 5.64
CA LEU A 59 5.44 2.57 5.17
C LEU A 59 5.30 3.81 6.05
N GLY A 60 5.28 4.98 5.42
CA GLY A 60 5.01 6.23 6.12
C GLY A 60 3.56 6.63 5.92
N PRO A 61 2.73 6.57 6.97
CA PRO A 61 1.34 6.99 6.85
C PRO A 61 1.22 8.49 6.62
N LEU A 62 0.14 8.87 5.97
CA LEU A 62 -0.19 10.28 5.77
C LEU A 62 -0.78 10.83 7.06
N VAL A 63 -0.16 11.86 7.61
CA VAL A 63 -0.61 12.51 8.82
C VAL A 63 -0.59 14.03 8.63
N GLU A 64 -1.34 14.72 9.49
CA GLU A 64 -1.33 16.17 9.49
C GLU A 64 -0.59 16.66 10.73
N ARG A 65 0.38 17.54 10.52
CA ARG A 65 1.16 18.17 11.60
C ARG A 65 1.21 19.67 11.39
N GLN A 66 0.75 20.41 12.36
CA GLN A 66 0.76 21.88 12.31
C GLN A 66 0.13 22.43 11.03
N GLY A 67 -1.01 21.85 10.65
CA GLY A 67 -1.71 22.26 9.45
C GLY A 67 -1.11 21.79 8.13
N ARG A 68 -0.05 21.00 8.18
CA ARG A 68 0.62 20.48 6.98
C ARG A 68 0.47 18.98 6.89
N LYS A 69 0.27 18.50 5.67
CA LYS A 69 0.19 17.05 5.42
C LYS A 69 1.57 16.51 5.12
N VAL A 70 1.96 15.44 5.82
CA VAL A 70 3.28 14.84 5.68
C VAL A 70 3.17 13.33 5.81
N PHE A 71 4.17 12.62 5.27
CA PHE A 71 4.35 11.20 5.51
C PHE A 71 5.45 11.06 6.55
N VAL A 72 5.24 10.24 7.58
CA VAL A 72 6.21 10.11 8.67
C VAL A 72 6.52 8.66 8.96
N HIS A 73 7.79 8.40 9.28
CA HIS A 73 8.26 7.11 9.75
C HIS A 73 9.53 7.30 10.58
N LYS A 74 9.47 6.96 11.86
CA LYS A 74 10.62 7.02 12.77
C LYS A 74 11.41 8.32 12.70
N GLY A 75 10.73 9.45 12.78
CA GLY A 75 11.37 10.75 12.77
C GLY A 75 11.69 11.31 11.39
N GLU A 76 11.60 10.49 10.35
CA GLU A 76 11.72 10.97 8.99
C GLU A 76 10.40 11.57 8.54
N ILE A 77 10.46 12.70 7.86
CA ILE A 77 9.27 13.40 7.38
C ILE A 77 9.44 13.71 5.90
N VAL A 78 8.43 13.32 5.12
CA VAL A 78 8.39 13.64 3.69
C VAL A 78 7.14 14.47 3.44
N GLU A 79 7.29 15.60 2.78
CA GLU A 79 6.17 16.47 2.47
C GLU A 79 5.15 15.74 1.57
N ALA A 80 3.88 15.78 1.97
CA ALA A 80 2.80 15.20 1.18
C ALA A 80 2.23 16.28 0.27
N THR A 81 2.87 16.45 -0.90
CA THR A 81 2.40 17.41 -1.88
C THR A 81 1.05 16.95 -2.43
N PRO A 82 0.25 17.87 -3.01
CA PRO A 82 -1.01 17.45 -3.64
C PRO A 82 -0.83 16.34 -4.67
N GLU A 83 0.26 16.36 -5.43
CA GLU A 83 0.54 15.34 -6.42
C GLU A 83 0.80 13.98 -5.77
N ARG A 84 1.55 13.97 -4.67
CA ARG A 84 1.83 12.72 -3.94
C ARG A 84 0.57 12.16 -3.30
N ILE A 85 -0.28 13.02 -2.78
CA ILE A 85 -1.56 12.60 -2.21
C ILE A 85 -2.45 11.97 -3.27
N LEU A 86 -2.53 12.58 -4.46
CA LEU A 86 -3.29 12.01 -5.56
C LEU A 86 -2.74 10.66 -6.00
N THR A 87 -1.41 10.53 -6.05
CA THR A 87 -0.76 9.27 -6.38
C THR A 87 -1.13 8.19 -5.37
N LEU A 88 -1.12 8.54 -4.08
CA LEU A 88 -1.46 7.60 -3.02
C LEU A 88 -2.94 7.18 -3.10
N GLU A 89 -3.84 8.12 -3.35
CA GLU A 89 -5.25 7.82 -3.50
C GLU A 89 -5.53 6.92 -4.69
N ARG A 90 -4.85 7.13 -5.81
CA ARG A 90 -4.96 6.28 -6.99
C ARG A 90 -4.45 4.88 -6.69
N PHE A 91 -3.31 4.78 -6.00
CA PHE A 91 -2.74 3.50 -5.58
C PHE A 91 -3.74 2.73 -4.73
N ARG A 92 -4.30 3.38 -3.71
CA ARG A 92 -5.26 2.74 -2.81
C ARG A 92 -6.53 2.29 -3.55
N ARG A 93 -7.07 3.15 -4.41
CA ARG A 93 -8.27 2.84 -5.17
C ARG A 93 -8.06 1.63 -6.07
N ASP A 94 -6.96 1.62 -6.82
CA ASP A 94 -6.68 0.53 -7.75
C ASP A 94 -6.42 -0.78 -7.01
N LEU A 95 -5.69 -0.70 -5.89
CA LEU A 95 -5.42 -1.87 -5.07
C LEU A 95 -6.71 -2.46 -4.50
N LYS A 96 -7.57 -1.62 -3.95
CA LYS A 96 -8.85 -2.09 -3.38
C LYS A 96 -9.77 -2.68 -4.45
N ALA A 97 -9.76 -2.11 -5.66
CA ALA A 97 -10.56 -2.64 -6.75
C ALA A 97 -10.16 -4.08 -7.07
N ILE A 98 -8.86 -4.36 -7.12
CA ILE A 98 -8.36 -5.70 -7.40
C ILE A 98 -8.69 -6.66 -6.25
N LEU A 99 -8.47 -6.24 -5.01
CA LEU A 99 -8.73 -7.07 -3.84
C LEU A 99 -10.22 -7.41 -3.67
N ASN A 100 -11.10 -6.53 -4.14
CA ASN A 100 -12.55 -6.71 -4.04
C ASN A 100 -13.20 -7.22 -5.33
N GLU A 101 -12.43 -7.56 -6.34
CA GLU A 101 -12.94 -7.90 -7.67
C GLU A 101 -13.87 -9.10 -7.67
N ARG A 102 -13.65 -10.04 -6.78
CA ARG A 102 -14.49 -11.23 -6.67
C ARG A 102 -15.96 -10.93 -6.34
N LYS A 103 -16.23 -9.71 -5.89
CA LYS A 103 -17.60 -9.32 -5.52
C LYS A 103 -18.46 -8.88 -6.71
N SER A 104 -17.88 -8.77 -7.86
CA SER A 104 -18.58 -8.34 -9.06
C SER A 104 -19.34 -9.47 -9.74
#